data_c69a6e31d0511868db67da9a0355c0df
#
_entry.id   c69a6e31d0511868db67da9a0355c0df
#
_cell.length_a   1.000
_cell.length_b   1.000
_cell.length_c   1.000
_cell.angle_alpha   90.00
_cell.angle_beta   90.00
_cell.angle_gamma   90.00
#
_symmetry.space_group_name_H-M   'P 1'
#
loop_
_entity.id
_entity.type
_entity.pdbx_description
1 polymer ?
#
loop_
_entity_poly.entity_id
_entity_poly.type
_entity_poly.pdbx_seq_one_letter_code
_entity_poly.pdbx_strand_id
1 'polypeptide(L)'
;MLQSIRFKLSMLFLATVVIPVAALVVTLPSYYQKLITKQASSLTEGTLTALTLQIETYLDDLERMTIAPYLNDEVMRALKAKTSSQWHSLTPYQQWYADQQLYSTLPNYLKNMRQDILGTILLPMDGTVYVTSPNGYTNQAVKGFPFEKQDWYIKALEADGKVAFISAHMQDYLIDGGERVFSVARLIKDPDSRRPLGVMMADADTIVLERMIRGIKLTSGSIAAILDDKKKIIYASSPLPADMQRQLAAGGNVLADAKDRYSVVSKTVSRSGWQIVVLFPESAIKSQLERIYWVGFYVAVSGLIVMLLLYFTVSRWLTNPFKKMVRVMKRVQRGD
;
A
#
# COMPACT_ATOMS: atom_id res chain seq x y z
N MET A 1 27.87 -67.32 -2.53
CA MET A 1 26.60 -66.61 -2.47
C MET A 1 26.35 -65.92 -3.79
N LEU A 2 25.56 -66.53 -4.66
CA LEU A 2 25.15 -65.94 -5.93
C LEU A 2 24.08 -64.88 -5.62
N GLN A 3 24.50 -63.65 -5.45
CA GLN A 3 23.54 -62.53 -5.46
C GLN A 3 22.78 -62.60 -6.79
N SER A 4 21.50 -62.91 -6.73
CA SER A 4 20.64 -63.04 -7.88
C SER A 4 20.77 -61.77 -8.73
N ILE A 5 20.89 -61.89 -10.07
CA ILE A 5 20.90 -60.79 -11.04
C ILE A 5 19.76 -59.82 -10.74
N ARG A 6 18.63 -60.29 -10.26
CA ARG A 6 17.50 -59.49 -9.79
C ARG A 6 17.87 -58.55 -8.63
N PHE A 7 18.66 -59.01 -7.68
CA PHE A 7 19.09 -58.15 -6.53
C PHE A 7 19.99 -57.02 -7.01
N LYS A 8 20.95 -57.32 -7.92
CA LYS A 8 21.80 -56.25 -8.49
C LYS A 8 21.00 -55.24 -9.31
N LEU A 9 20.03 -55.69 -10.10
CA LEU A 9 19.14 -54.84 -10.88
C LEU A 9 18.24 -54.00 -9.98
N SER A 10 17.72 -54.57 -8.87
CA SER A 10 16.93 -53.82 -7.88
C SER A 10 17.75 -52.77 -7.17
N MET A 11 18.99 -53.05 -6.81
CA MET A 11 19.89 -52.07 -6.20
C MET A 11 20.24 -50.94 -7.16
N LEU A 12 20.49 -51.27 -8.43
CA LEU A 12 20.74 -50.26 -9.45
C LEU A 12 19.52 -49.34 -9.63
N PHE A 13 18.31 -49.92 -9.71
CA PHE A 13 17.07 -49.16 -9.81
C PHE A 13 16.85 -48.26 -8.58
N LEU A 14 17.09 -48.76 -7.36
CA LEU A 14 17.01 -47.98 -6.12
C LEU A 14 17.96 -46.80 -6.17
N ALA A 15 19.21 -47.03 -6.57
CA ALA A 15 20.21 -45.97 -6.61
C ALA A 15 19.95 -44.93 -7.72
N THR A 16 19.51 -45.34 -8.90
CA THR A 16 19.38 -44.46 -10.07
C THR A 16 18.03 -43.74 -10.16
N VAL A 17 16.98 -44.28 -9.55
CA VAL A 17 15.63 -43.69 -9.63
C VAL A 17 15.10 -43.23 -8.27
N VAL A 18 15.12 -44.10 -7.27
CA VAL A 18 14.48 -43.78 -5.98
C VAL A 18 15.23 -42.69 -5.22
N ILE A 19 16.57 -42.74 -5.20
CA ILE A 19 17.37 -41.76 -4.48
C ILE A 19 17.24 -40.35 -5.11
N PRO A 20 17.37 -40.15 -6.43
CA PRO A 20 17.16 -38.84 -7.04
C PRO A 20 15.73 -38.31 -6.88
N VAL A 21 14.70 -39.16 -7.00
CA VAL A 21 13.31 -38.73 -6.77
C VAL A 21 13.10 -38.32 -5.32
N ALA A 22 13.60 -39.08 -4.34
CA ALA A 22 13.53 -38.71 -2.93
C ALA A 22 14.27 -37.39 -2.65
N ALA A 23 15.44 -37.20 -3.24
CA ALA A 23 16.19 -35.96 -3.12
C ALA A 23 15.40 -34.75 -3.70
N LEU A 24 14.76 -34.93 -4.85
CA LEU A 24 13.91 -33.90 -5.46
C LEU A 24 12.70 -33.55 -4.56
N VAL A 25 12.01 -34.56 -4.01
CA VAL A 25 10.86 -34.34 -3.11
C VAL A 25 11.24 -33.54 -1.88
N VAL A 26 12.46 -33.72 -1.35
CA VAL A 26 12.96 -33.00 -0.17
C VAL A 26 13.45 -31.58 -0.52
N THR A 27 14.13 -31.41 -1.66
CA THR A 27 14.78 -30.13 -2.00
C THR A 27 13.87 -29.15 -2.73
N LEU A 28 12.94 -29.65 -3.54
CA LEU A 28 12.04 -28.87 -4.37
C LEU A 28 11.16 -27.87 -3.55
N PRO A 29 10.57 -28.25 -2.41
CA PRO A 29 9.76 -27.34 -1.60
C PRO A 29 10.56 -26.15 -1.07
N SER A 30 11.77 -26.39 -0.61
CA SER A 30 12.64 -25.30 -0.10
C SER A 30 13.05 -24.33 -1.20
N TYR A 31 13.28 -24.80 -2.41
CA TYR A 31 13.56 -23.98 -3.58
C TYR A 31 12.34 -23.15 -3.98
N TYR A 32 11.16 -23.78 -4.10
CA TYR A 32 9.92 -23.08 -4.42
C TYR A 32 9.54 -22.06 -3.36
N GLN A 33 9.74 -22.35 -2.08
CA GLN A 33 9.50 -21.38 -1.00
C GLN A 33 10.31 -20.11 -1.20
N LYS A 34 11.61 -20.24 -1.47
CA LYS A 34 12.48 -19.08 -1.75
C LYS A 34 12.03 -18.30 -2.99
N LEU A 35 11.65 -19.01 -4.05
CA LEU A 35 11.21 -18.40 -5.30
C LEU A 35 9.90 -17.62 -5.11
N ILE A 36 8.89 -18.23 -4.48
CA ILE A 36 7.59 -17.61 -4.22
C ILE A 36 7.76 -16.39 -3.31
N THR A 37 8.53 -16.52 -2.23
CA THR A 37 8.79 -15.39 -1.33
C THR A 37 9.47 -14.24 -2.07
N LYS A 38 10.45 -14.52 -2.91
CA LYS A 38 11.13 -13.49 -3.72
C LYS A 38 10.20 -12.84 -4.72
N GLN A 39 9.38 -13.61 -5.42
CA GLN A 39 8.40 -13.06 -6.39
C GLN A 39 7.31 -12.25 -5.69
N ALA A 40 6.77 -12.74 -4.57
CA ALA A 40 5.78 -12.02 -3.78
C ALA A 40 6.34 -10.69 -3.27
N SER A 41 7.58 -10.67 -2.75
CA SER A 41 8.25 -9.46 -2.31
C SER A 41 8.44 -8.47 -3.47
N SER A 42 8.92 -8.92 -4.61
CA SER A 42 9.16 -8.06 -5.80
C SER A 42 7.86 -7.48 -6.36
N LEU A 43 6.79 -8.29 -6.47
CA LEU A 43 5.47 -7.81 -6.91
C LEU A 43 4.90 -6.78 -5.93
N THR A 44 5.06 -7.04 -4.63
CA THR A 44 4.62 -6.11 -3.58
C THR A 44 5.38 -4.80 -3.64
N GLU A 45 6.68 -4.85 -3.84
CA GLU A 45 7.53 -3.65 -3.96
C GLU A 45 7.14 -2.81 -5.17
N GLY A 46 6.87 -3.44 -6.32
CA GLY A 46 6.32 -2.79 -7.51
C GLY A 46 4.95 -2.15 -7.25
N THR A 47 4.06 -2.88 -6.58
CA THR A 47 2.72 -2.39 -6.22
C THR A 47 2.79 -1.22 -5.22
N LEU A 48 3.64 -1.32 -4.20
CA LEU A 48 3.87 -0.21 -3.25
C LEU A 48 4.46 1.01 -3.95
N THR A 49 5.35 0.82 -4.92
CA THR A 49 5.90 1.91 -5.72
C THR A 49 4.82 2.63 -6.51
N ALA A 50 3.95 1.89 -7.19
CA ALA A 50 2.84 2.46 -7.94
C ALA A 50 1.86 3.21 -7.02
N LEU A 51 1.51 2.64 -5.86
CA LEU A 51 0.65 3.29 -4.88
C LEU A 51 1.29 4.54 -4.28
N THR A 52 2.58 4.50 -3.99
CA THR A 52 3.34 5.68 -3.50
C THR A 52 3.26 6.80 -4.53
N LEU A 53 3.54 6.51 -5.81
CA LEU A 53 3.46 7.51 -6.88
C LEU A 53 2.05 8.07 -7.04
N GLN A 54 1.02 7.23 -6.93
CA GLN A 54 -0.38 7.66 -7.00
C GLN A 54 -0.74 8.61 -5.85
N ILE A 55 -0.30 8.31 -4.63
CA ILE A 55 -0.51 9.19 -3.46
C ILE A 55 0.31 10.48 -3.62
N GLU A 56 1.57 10.41 -4.06
CA GLU A 56 2.38 11.60 -4.32
C GLU A 56 1.72 12.52 -5.34
N THR A 57 1.24 11.97 -6.47
CA THR A 57 0.51 12.75 -7.48
C THR A 57 -0.74 13.39 -6.89
N TYR A 58 -1.48 12.67 -6.06
CA TYR A 58 -2.67 13.21 -5.41
C TYR A 58 -2.32 14.36 -4.45
N LEU A 59 -1.29 14.20 -3.65
CA LEU A 59 -0.81 15.24 -2.73
C LEU A 59 -0.27 16.47 -3.48
N ASP A 60 0.37 16.28 -4.64
CA ASP A 60 0.80 17.37 -5.51
C ASP A 60 -0.39 18.18 -6.06
N ASP A 61 -1.46 17.49 -6.45
CA ASP A 61 -2.67 18.18 -6.90
C ASP A 61 -3.33 18.99 -5.76
N LEU A 62 -3.38 18.43 -4.54
CA LEU A 62 -3.87 19.16 -3.38
C LEU A 62 -2.96 20.37 -3.05
N GLU A 63 -1.63 20.21 -3.14
CA GLU A 63 -0.70 21.32 -2.94
C GLU A 63 -0.95 22.46 -3.93
N ARG A 64 -1.22 22.16 -5.21
CA ARG A 64 -1.56 23.16 -6.23
C ARG A 64 -2.77 23.99 -5.85
N MET A 65 -3.72 23.42 -5.14
CA MET A 65 -4.88 24.19 -4.64
C MET A 65 -4.47 25.24 -3.62
N THR A 66 -3.47 24.95 -2.79
CA THR A 66 -3.00 25.91 -1.78
C THR A 66 -2.23 27.10 -2.37
N ILE A 67 -1.76 27.00 -3.61
CA ILE A 67 -1.11 28.13 -4.32
C ILE A 67 -2.07 28.94 -5.19
N ALA A 68 -3.35 28.57 -5.23
CA ALA A 68 -4.36 29.24 -6.04
C ALA A 68 -4.39 30.78 -5.86
N PRO A 69 -4.21 31.35 -4.66
CA PRO A 69 -4.13 32.81 -4.50
C PRO A 69 -2.98 33.47 -5.27
N TYR A 70 -1.87 32.76 -5.49
CA TYR A 70 -0.73 33.27 -6.27
C TYR A 70 -0.97 33.23 -7.79
N LEU A 71 -1.90 32.40 -8.25
CA LEU A 71 -2.21 32.23 -9.66
C LEU A 71 -3.26 33.18 -10.19
N ASN A 72 -3.83 34.01 -9.30
CA ASN A 72 -4.85 35.00 -9.66
C ASN A 72 -4.50 36.36 -9.02
N ASP A 73 -4.10 37.32 -9.86
CA ASP A 73 -3.68 38.64 -9.42
C ASP A 73 -4.78 39.43 -8.67
N GLU A 74 -6.05 39.22 -9.04
CA GLU A 74 -7.17 39.90 -8.37
C GLU A 74 -7.40 39.35 -6.97
N VAL A 75 -7.34 37.99 -6.82
CA VAL A 75 -7.40 37.35 -5.51
C VAL A 75 -6.22 37.77 -4.64
N MET A 76 -5.01 37.81 -5.20
CA MET A 76 -3.83 38.26 -4.45
C MET A 76 -3.94 39.73 -4.03
N ARG A 77 -4.38 40.63 -4.92
CA ARG A 77 -4.62 42.05 -4.58
C ARG A 77 -5.68 42.19 -3.50
N ALA A 78 -6.78 41.43 -3.60
CA ALA A 78 -7.81 41.42 -2.59
C ALA A 78 -7.30 40.98 -1.21
N LEU A 79 -6.49 39.91 -1.18
CA LEU A 79 -5.90 39.38 0.04
C LEU A 79 -4.90 40.36 0.67
N LYS A 80 -4.06 41.03 -0.15
CA LYS A 80 -3.17 42.11 0.28
C LYS A 80 -3.94 43.30 0.87
N ALA A 81 -5.01 43.72 0.20
CA ALA A 81 -5.87 44.81 0.66
C ALA A 81 -6.55 44.47 1.99
N LYS A 82 -7.14 43.27 2.07
CA LYS A 82 -7.85 42.76 3.26
C LYS A 82 -6.98 42.74 4.52
N THR A 83 -5.71 42.38 4.37
CA THR A 83 -4.77 42.25 5.48
C THR A 83 -3.90 43.51 5.69
N SER A 84 -4.18 44.61 4.97
CA SER A 84 -3.44 45.84 5.11
C SER A 84 -3.97 46.70 6.26
N SER A 85 -3.10 47.52 6.87
CA SER A 85 -3.53 48.53 7.86
C SER A 85 -4.47 49.60 7.27
N GLN A 86 -4.49 49.71 5.94
CA GLN A 86 -5.34 50.67 5.22
C GLN A 86 -6.73 50.11 4.88
N TRP A 87 -7.07 48.89 5.29
CA TRP A 87 -8.35 48.27 4.96
C TRP A 87 -9.54 49.17 5.33
N HIS A 88 -9.53 49.74 6.51
CA HIS A 88 -10.63 50.60 6.99
C HIS A 88 -10.68 51.97 6.32
N SER A 89 -9.64 52.37 5.60
CA SER A 89 -9.61 53.62 4.82
C SER A 89 -10.10 53.46 3.40
N LEU A 90 -10.30 52.21 2.94
CA LEU A 90 -10.89 51.90 1.63
C LEU A 90 -12.36 52.27 1.59
N THR A 91 -12.83 52.67 0.42
CA THR A 91 -14.27 52.89 0.19
C THR A 91 -15.08 51.61 0.39
N PRO A 92 -16.36 51.67 0.78
CA PRO A 92 -17.21 50.51 0.92
C PRO A 92 -17.26 49.64 -0.36
N TYR A 93 -17.21 50.28 -1.53
CA TYR A 93 -17.13 49.55 -2.80
C TYR A 93 -15.82 48.76 -2.97
N GLN A 94 -14.69 49.35 -2.62
CA GLN A 94 -13.39 48.65 -2.70
C GLN A 94 -13.32 47.50 -1.73
N GLN A 95 -13.83 47.65 -0.51
CA GLN A 95 -13.92 46.57 0.47
C GLN A 95 -14.82 45.43 -0.05
N TRP A 96 -16.01 45.77 -0.51
CA TRP A 96 -16.95 44.81 -1.10
C TRP A 96 -16.32 44.08 -2.30
N TYR A 97 -15.66 44.80 -3.21
CA TYR A 97 -15.01 44.22 -4.37
C TYR A 97 -13.91 43.22 -3.97
N ALA A 98 -13.06 43.58 -3.01
CA ALA A 98 -12.03 42.68 -2.50
C ALA A 98 -12.65 41.42 -1.85
N ASP A 99 -13.69 41.57 -1.02
CA ASP A 99 -14.39 40.45 -0.42
C ASP A 99 -15.02 39.53 -1.50
N GLN A 100 -15.56 40.09 -2.59
CA GLN A 100 -16.10 39.31 -3.71
C GLN A 100 -15.02 38.48 -4.43
N GLN A 101 -13.81 39.00 -4.58
CA GLN A 101 -12.73 38.22 -5.16
C GLN A 101 -12.37 36.99 -4.29
N LEU A 102 -12.38 37.13 -2.98
CA LEU A 102 -12.10 36.04 -2.05
C LEU A 102 -13.28 35.10 -1.89
N TYR A 103 -14.52 35.60 -2.00
CA TYR A 103 -15.74 34.83 -1.76
C TYR A 103 -16.28 34.10 -3.00
N SER A 104 -16.06 34.60 -4.21
CA SER A 104 -16.59 34.02 -5.44
C SER A 104 -15.52 33.64 -6.48
N THR A 105 -14.53 34.52 -6.72
CA THR A 105 -13.51 34.25 -7.75
C THR A 105 -12.60 33.11 -7.37
N LEU A 106 -12.06 33.11 -6.15
CA LEU A 106 -11.22 32.02 -5.66
C LEU A 106 -11.97 30.69 -5.59
N PRO A 107 -13.19 30.59 -5.02
CA PRO A 107 -13.97 29.36 -5.04
C PRO A 107 -14.25 28.81 -6.45
N ASN A 108 -14.63 29.65 -7.38
CA ASN A 108 -14.87 29.22 -8.76
C ASN A 108 -13.63 28.69 -9.45
N TYR A 109 -12.48 29.28 -9.17
CA TYR A 109 -11.19 28.80 -9.65
C TYR A 109 -10.85 27.42 -9.07
N LEU A 110 -10.98 27.25 -7.76
CA LEU A 110 -10.69 26.00 -7.05
C LEU A 110 -11.62 24.85 -7.48
N LYS A 111 -12.91 25.11 -7.68
CA LYS A 111 -13.90 24.13 -8.15
C LYS A 111 -13.50 23.49 -9.49
N ASN A 112 -12.86 24.27 -10.37
CA ASN A 112 -12.41 23.79 -11.66
C ASN A 112 -11.09 22.98 -11.58
N MET A 113 -10.34 23.09 -10.50
CA MET A 113 -9.07 22.37 -10.33
C MET A 113 -9.30 20.90 -9.95
N ARG A 114 -10.25 20.64 -9.02
CA ARG A 114 -10.50 19.30 -8.52
C ARG A 114 -11.92 19.17 -7.93
N GLN A 115 -12.58 18.03 -8.19
CA GLN A 115 -13.96 17.79 -7.78
C GLN A 115 -14.11 16.84 -6.57
N ASP A 116 -13.03 16.15 -6.17
CA ASP A 116 -13.04 15.13 -5.10
C ASP A 116 -12.51 15.64 -3.76
N ILE A 117 -12.44 16.96 -3.59
CA ILE A 117 -12.14 17.61 -2.30
C ILE A 117 -13.42 17.90 -1.53
N LEU A 118 -13.35 17.85 -0.20
CA LEU A 118 -14.49 18.18 0.67
C LEU A 118 -14.63 19.68 0.92
N GLY A 119 -13.54 20.43 0.82
CA GLY A 119 -13.57 21.87 0.97
C GLY A 119 -12.20 22.52 0.93
N THR A 120 -12.20 23.83 0.84
CA THR A 120 -11.02 24.66 1.06
C THR A 120 -11.36 25.78 2.00
N ILE A 121 -10.38 26.18 2.81
CA ILE A 121 -10.48 27.31 3.73
C ILE A 121 -9.35 28.26 3.42
N LEU A 122 -9.70 29.53 3.22
CA LEU A 122 -8.75 30.65 3.26
C LEU A 122 -9.01 31.44 4.53
N LEU A 123 -8.02 31.55 5.37
CA LEU A 123 -8.04 32.29 6.64
C LEU A 123 -7.04 33.46 6.55
N PRO A 124 -7.44 34.66 6.10
CA PRO A 124 -6.59 35.84 6.14
C PRO A 124 -6.16 36.18 7.56
N MET A 125 -5.05 36.97 7.70
CA MET A 125 -4.51 37.36 9.00
C MET A 125 -5.39 38.37 9.77
N ASP A 126 -6.49 38.86 9.17
CA ASP A 126 -7.51 39.68 9.86
C ASP A 126 -8.55 38.84 10.62
N GLY A 127 -8.47 37.49 10.54
CA GLY A 127 -9.36 36.53 11.21
C GLY A 127 -10.67 36.23 10.45
N THR A 128 -10.89 36.82 9.26
CA THR A 128 -12.03 36.43 8.42
C THR A 128 -11.84 35.01 7.87
N VAL A 129 -12.94 34.31 7.57
CA VAL A 129 -12.91 32.91 7.09
C VAL A 129 -13.68 32.83 5.78
N TYR A 130 -13.00 32.35 4.74
CA TYR A 130 -13.61 32.04 3.44
C TYR A 130 -13.59 30.54 3.22
N VAL A 131 -14.77 29.95 3.09
CA VAL A 131 -14.94 28.50 2.89
C VAL A 131 -15.48 28.24 1.50
N THR A 132 -14.91 27.26 0.84
CA THR A 132 -15.37 26.78 -0.47
C THR A 132 -15.66 25.31 -0.38
N SER A 133 -16.85 24.90 -0.81
CA SER A 133 -17.20 23.50 -1.02
C SER A 133 -17.45 23.24 -2.51
N PRO A 134 -16.87 22.19 -3.10
CA PRO A 134 -17.06 21.85 -4.50
C PRO A 134 -18.51 21.53 -4.85
N ASN A 135 -19.27 21.02 -3.88
CA ASN A 135 -20.66 20.59 -4.09
C ASN A 135 -21.68 21.74 -4.09
N GLY A 136 -21.22 22.99 -4.05
CA GLY A 136 -22.10 24.17 -4.09
C GLY A 136 -22.86 24.44 -2.79
N TYR A 137 -22.72 23.60 -1.79
CA TYR A 137 -23.19 23.90 -0.43
C TYR A 137 -22.25 24.94 0.17
N THR A 138 -22.77 26.03 0.62
CA THR A 138 -22.05 27.02 1.40
C THR A 138 -21.81 26.41 2.78
N ASN A 139 -20.81 25.54 2.90
CA ASN A 139 -20.37 25.07 4.19
C ASN A 139 -19.86 26.29 4.94
N GLN A 140 -20.66 26.79 5.85
CA GLN A 140 -20.26 27.91 6.68
C GLN A 140 -19.32 27.38 7.76
N ALA A 141 -18.30 28.17 8.06
CA ALA A 141 -17.45 27.89 9.20
C ALA A 141 -18.26 27.98 10.51
N VAL A 142 -17.94 27.08 11.45
CA VAL A 142 -18.53 27.12 12.79
C VAL A 142 -18.17 28.45 13.45
N LYS A 143 -19.17 29.21 13.89
CA LYS A 143 -18.97 30.53 14.48
C LYS A 143 -18.14 30.43 15.76
N GLY A 144 -17.07 31.23 15.82
CA GLY A 144 -16.17 31.27 16.99
C GLY A 144 -15.25 30.06 17.10
N PHE A 145 -15.12 29.23 16.04
CA PHE A 145 -14.17 28.15 16.03
C PHE A 145 -12.72 28.67 16.15
N PRO A 146 -11.89 28.07 17.03
CA PRO A 146 -10.54 28.57 17.29
C PRO A 146 -9.55 28.06 16.23
N PHE A 147 -9.61 28.61 15.02
CA PHE A 147 -8.77 28.19 13.88
C PHE A 147 -7.28 28.30 14.17
N GLU A 148 -6.86 29.36 14.85
CA GLU A 148 -5.45 29.63 15.16
C GLU A 148 -4.82 28.57 16.09
N LYS A 149 -5.65 27.84 16.84
CA LYS A 149 -5.22 26.77 17.75
C LYS A 149 -5.16 25.40 17.07
N GLN A 150 -5.57 25.30 15.82
CA GLN A 150 -5.61 24.03 15.10
C GLN A 150 -4.21 23.59 14.64
N ASP A 151 -3.95 22.30 14.70
CA ASP A 151 -2.66 21.69 14.28
C ASP A 151 -2.28 22.08 12.84
N TRP A 152 -3.27 22.11 11.94
CA TRP A 152 -3.04 22.48 10.55
C TRP A 152 -2.62 23.95 10.38
N TYR A 153 -3.20 24.86 11.18
CA TYR A 153 -2.84 26.28 11.14
C TYR A 153 -1.41 26.49 11.66
N ILE A 154 -1.10 25.89 12.81
CA ILE A 154 0.23 25.96 13.43
C ILE A 154 1.30 25.41 12.48
N LYS A 155 1.05 24.23 11.92
CA LYS A 155 1.97 23.61 10.95
C LYS A 155 2.17 24.44 9.68
N ALA A 156 1.10 25.09 9.18
CA ALA A 156 1.22 25.99 8.04
C ALA A 156 2.10 27.21 8.32
N LEU A 157 2.01 27.77 9.53
CA LEU A 157 2.88 28.86 9.98
C LEU A 157 4.34 28.39 10.10
N GLU A 158 4.57 27.23 10.72
CA GLU A 158 5.90 26.62 10.89
C GLU A 158 6.56 26.29 9.55
N ALA A 159 5.76 25.85 8.57
CA ALA A 159 6.24 25.53 7.22
C ALA A 159 6.66 26.77 6.42
N ASP A 160 6.35 27.97 6.89
CA ASP A 160 6.81 29.27 6.41
C ASP A 160 6.65 29.47 4.88
N GLY A 161 5.49 29.12 4.34
CA GLY A 161 5.15 29.23 2.92
C GLY A 161 5.42 27.95 2.11
N LYS A 162 6.03 26.94 2.69
CA LYS A 162 6.02 25.58 2.15
C LYS A 162 4.67 24.91 2.48
N VAL A 163 4.38 23.82 1.78
CA VAL A 163 3.20 23.02 2.09
C VAL A 163 3.40 22.22 3.38
N ALA A 164 2.39 22.21 4.25
CA ALA A 164 2.28 21.33 5.39
C ALA A 164 1.26 20.23 5.09
N PHE A 165 1.63 18.96 5.30
CA PHE A 165 0.75 17.82 5.18
C PHE A 165 0.15 17.49 6.54
N ILE A 166 -1.18 17.42 6.60
CA ILE A 166 -1.93 17.26 7.84
C ILE A 166 -2.53 15.85 7.86
N SER A 167 -2.25 15.15 8.93
CA SER A 167 -2.77 13.81 9.17
C SER A 167 -4.29 13.77 9.25
N ALA A 168 -4.87 12.57 9.26
CA ALA A 168 -6.31 12.40 9.34
C ALA A 168 -6.90 13.01 10.62
N HIS A 169 -7.88 13.89 10.45
CA HIS A 169 -8.62 14.59 11.52
C HIS A 169 -10.10 14.71 11.15
N MET A 170 -10.90 15.16 12.11
CA MET A 170 -12.32 15.45 11.86
C MET A 170 -12.46 16.85 11.30
N GLN A 171 -13.37 17.02 10.33
CA GLN A 171 -13.74 18.32 9.78
C GLN A 171 -14.82 18.97 10.67
N ASP A 172 -14.46 19.35 11.89
CA ASP A 172 -15.35 19.89 12.93
C ASP A 172 -15.49 21.42 12.89
N TYR A 173 -14.78 22.07 11.99
CA TYR A 173 -14.79 23.52 11.79
C TYR A 173 -15.82 23.99 10.74
N LEU A 174 -16.51 23.07 10.07
CA LEU A 174 -17.61 23.36 9.14
C LEU A 174 -18.94 22.89 9.74
N ILE A 175 -20.02 23.67 9.49
CA ILE A 175 -21.36 23.39 10.06
C ILE A 175 -21.87 22.02 9.56
N ASP A 176 -21.70 21.74 8.28
CA ASP A 176 -22.08 20.44 7.67
C ASP A 176 -20.89 19.48 7.59
N GLY A 177 -19.87 19.70 8.41
CA GLY A 177 -18.69 18.84 8.55
C GLY A 177 -18.99 17.56 9.30
N GLY A 178 -17.95 16.86 9.71
CA GLY A 178 -18.05 15.59 10.45
C GLY A 178 -17.41 14.44 9.70
N GLU A 179 -16.94 14.70 8.49
CA GLU A 179 -16.16 13.75 7.70
C GLU A 179 -14.74 13.64 8.24
N ARG A 180 -14.14 12.48 8.04
CA ARG A 180 -12.73 12.28 8.36
C ARG A 180 -11.88 12.65 7.14
N VAL A 181 -11.09 13.70 7.29
CA VAL A 181 -10.28 14.30 6.22
C VAL A 181 -8.80 14.17 6.52
N PHE A 182 -7.98 14.25 5.49
CA PHE A 182 -6.59 14.67 5.58
C PHE A 182 -6.42 15.94 4.74
N SER A 183 -5.46 16.78 5.08
CA SER A 183 -5.42 18.10 4.48
C SER A 183 -4.01 18.51 4.09
N VAL A 184 -3.94 19.50 3.23
CA VAL A 184 -2.72 20.27 2.96
C VAL A 184 -2.97 21.71 3.31
N ALA A 185 -2.01 22.34 3.96
CA ALA A 185 -2.12 23.73 4.36
C ALA A 185 -0.85 24.51 3.98
N ARG A 186 -1.00 25.82 3.73
CA ARG A 186 0.10 26.69 3.35
C ARG A 186 -0.11 28.09 3.88
N LEU A 187 0.93 28.67 4.43
CA LEU A 187 0.99 30.10 4.72
C LEU A 187 1.17 30.87 3.41
N ILE A 188 0.18 31.71 3.08
CA ILE A 188 0.22 32.61 1.94
C ILE A 188 0.97 33.88 2.36
N LYS A 189 2.01 34.23 1.63
CA LYS A 189 2.82 35.42 1.84
C LYS A 189 2.70 36.39 0.68
N ASP A 190 2.85 37.63 0.97
CA ASP A 190 3.02 38.67 -0.06
C ASP A 190 4.30 38.37 -0.88
N PRO A 191 4.22 38.22 -2.19
CA PRO A 191 5.39 37.96 -3.04
C PRO A 191 6.50 39.00 -2.91
N ASP A 192 6.10 40.28 -2.70
CA ASP A 192 7.03 41.40 -2.67
C ASP A 192 7.65 41.61 -1.28
N SER A 193 6.80 41.72 -0.26
CA SER A 193 7.22 42.08 1.12
C SER A 193 7.48 40.87 2.01
N ARG A 194 7.12 39.66 1.56
CA ARG A 194 7.17 38.42 2.35
C ARG A 194 6.29 38.40 3.60
N ARG A 195 5.45 39.44 3.78
CA ARG A 195 4.52 39.52 4.91
C ARG A 195 3.48 38.39 4.85
N PRO A 196 3.16 37.75 5.97
CA PRO A 196 2.05 36.81 6.04
C PRO A 196 0.72 37.48 5.67
N LEU A 197 -0.05 36.83 4.81
CA LEU A 197 -1.36 37.30 4.37
C LEU A 197 -2.51 36.43 4.86
N GLY A 198 -2.27 35.12 5.05
CA GLY A 198 -3.29 34.18 5.49
C GLY A 198 -2.83 32.75 5.37
N VAL A 199 -3.65 31.83 5.82
CA VAL A 199 -3.42 30.38 5.64
C VAL A 199 -4.48 29.82 4.70
N MET A 200 -4.04 29.09 3.67
CA MET A 200 -4.89 28.35 2.77
C MET A 200 -4.81 26.87 3.13
N MET A 201 -5.95 26.19 3.23
CA MET A 201 -6.05 24.75 3.47
C MET A 201 -7.00 24.11 2.48
N ALA A 202 -6.70 22.88 2.06
CA ALA A 202 -7.58 22.04 1.24
C ALA A 202 -7.76 20.68 1.92
N ASP A 203 -9.02 20.27 2.06
CA ASP A 203 -9.44 19.03 2.69
C ASP A 203 -9.77 17.96 1.66
N ALA A 204 -9.22 16.80 1.85
CA ALA A 204 -9.51 15.60 1.07
C ALA A 204 -10.12 14.52 1.94
N ASP A 205 -11.15 13.85 1.41
CA ASP A 205 -11.77 12.71 2.07
C ASP A 205 -10.80 11.52 2.14
N THR A 206 -10.72 10.88 3.30
CA THR A 206 -9.94 9.65 3.47
C THR A 206 -10.42 8.49 2.60
N ILE A 207 -11.66 8.55 2.07
CA ILE A 207 -12.20 7.57 1.11
C ILE A 207 -11.39 7.50 -0.19
N VAL A 208 -10.68 8.57 -0.54
CA VAL A 208 -9.77 8.58 -1.70
C VAL A 208 -8.61 7.61 -1.49
N LEU A 209 -8.02 7.59 -0.30
CA LEU A 209 -6.96 6.64 0.06
C LEU A 209 -7.50 5.20 0.07
N GLU A 210 -8.73 5.01 0.54
CA GLU A 210 -9.40 3.72 0.47
C GLU A 210 -9.54 3.23 -0.97
N ARG A 211 -10.02 4.08 -1.89
CA ARG A 211 -10.16 3.74 -3.31
C ARG A 211 -8.82 3.37 -3.96
N MET A 212 -7.75 4.10 -3.63
CA MET A 212 -6.41 3.79 -4.13
C MET A 212 -5.92 2.43 -3.64
N ILE A 213 -6.10 2.11 -2.35
CA ILE A 213 -5.72 0.83 -1.76
C ILE A 213 -6.58 -0.32 -2.30
N ARG A 214 -7.89 -0.14 -2.45
CA ARG A 214 -8.78 -1.16 -3.03
C ARG A 214 -8.46 -1.48 -4.49
N GLY A 215 -7.85 -0.54 -5.21
CA GLY A 215 -7.42 -0.72 -6.60
C GLY A 215 -6.25 -1.71 -6.75
N ILE A 216 -5.56 -2.05 -5.66
CA ILE A 216 -4.45 -2.99 -5.68
C ILE A 216 -4.89 -4.41 -5.30
N LYS A 217 -4.38 -5.39 -6.06
CA LYS A 217 -4.58 -6.81 -5.74
C LYS A 217 -3.55 -7.24 -4.71
N LEU A 218 -3.95 -7.27 -3.45
CA LEU A 218 -3.16 -7.83 -2.36
C LEU A 218 -3.46 -9.33 -2.18
N THR A 219 -2.52 -10.05 -1.59
CA THR A 219 -2.73 -11.45 -1.18
C THR A 219 -3.88 -11.52 -0.15
N SER A 220 -4.67 -12.59 -0.21
CA SER A 220 -5.78 -12.80 0.73
C SER A 220 -5.31 -12.70 2.18
N GLY A 221 -6.04 -11.93 2.99
CA GLY A 221 -5.69 -11.69 4.39
C GLY A 221 -4.64 -10.59 4.63
N SER A 222 -4.07 -9.99 3.58
CA SER A 222 -3.16 -8.85 3.75
C SER A 222 -3.91 -7.60 4.17
N ILE A 223 -3.25 -6.78 4.99
CA ILE A 223 -3.77 -5.49 5.46
C ILE A 223 -2.86 -4.39 4.91
N ALA A 224 -3.45 -3.42 4.22
CA ALA A 224 -2.73 -2.22 3.81
C ALA A 224 -3.10 -1.06 4.73
N ALA A 225 -2.13 -0.27 5.14
CA ALA A 225 -2.32 0.91 5.96
C ALA A 225 -1.45 2.07 5.47
N ILE A 226 -1.91 3.28 5.70
CA ILE A 226 -1.17 4.52 5.48
C ILE A 226 -1.00 5.18 6.84
N LEU A 227 0.23 5.46 7.19
CA LEU A 227 0.64 6.10 8.42
C LEU A 227 1.16 7.51 8.12
N ASP A 228 0.97 8.44 9.05
CA ASP A 228 1.61 9.76 8.97
C ASP A 228 3.10 9.70 9.38
N ASP A 229 3.73 10.87 9.39
CA ASP A 229 5.12 11.07 9.81
C ASP A 229 5.36 10.71 11.29
N LYS A 230 4.30 10.77 12.12
CA LYS A 230 4.30 10.35 13.54
C LYS A 230 3.86 8.91 13.76
N LYS A 231 3.74 8.10 12.69
CA LYS A 231 3.26 6.70 12.71
C LYS A 231 1.81 6.51 13.16
N LYS A 232 1.01 7.57 13.15
CA LYS A 232 -0.44 7.49 13.39
C LYS A 232 -1.14 7.02 12.13
N ILE A 233 -2.16 6.16 12.27
CA ILE A 233 -2.90 5.61 11.13
C ILE A 233 -3.80 6.70 10.53
N ILE A 234 -3.56 7.02 9.26
CA ILE A 234 -4.44 7.84 8.43
C ILE A 234 -5.59 6.97 7.90
N TYR A 235 -5.24 5.83 7.31
CA TYR A 235 -6.19 4.85 6.76
C TYR A 235 -5.65 3.43 6.95
N ALA A 236 -6.55 2.46 7.14
CA ALA A 236 -6.23 1.04 7.10
C ALA A 236 -7.38 0.26 6.43
N SER A 237 -7.03 -0.72 5.57
CA SER A 237 -8.01 -1.56 4.84
C SER A 237 -8.81 -2.49 5.74
N SER A 238 -8.30 -2.76 6.94
CA SER A 238 -8.98 -3.49 8.02
C SER A 238 -8.56 -2.92 9.37
N PRO A 239 -9.42 -2.99 10.39
CA PRO A 239 -9.07 -2.55 11.73
C PRO A 239 -7.82 -3.28 12.23
N LEU A 240 -6.83 -2.52 12.70
CA LEU A 240 -5.61 -3.06 13.30
C LEU A 240 -5.78 -3.14 14.82
N PRO A 241 -5.53 -4.31 15.44
CA PRO A 241 -5.50 -4.45 16.89
C PRO A 241 -4.51 -3.47 17.53
N ALA A 242 -4.81 -2.98 18.74
CA ALA A 242 -3.99 -1.99 19.43
C ALA A 242 -2.53 -2.45 19.63
N ASP A 243 -2.33 -3.76 19.83
CA ASP A 243 -1.00 -4.34 19.96
C ASP A 243 -0.20 -4.28 18.66
N MET A 244 -0.84 -4.56 17.52
CA MET A 244 -0.22 -4.43 16.19
C MET A 244 0.10 -2.97 15.87
N GLN A 245 -0.79 -2.03 16.24
CA GLN A 245 -0.53 -0.59 16.06
C GLN A 245 0.72 -0.16 16.84
N ARG A 246 0.89 -0.61 18.09
CA ARG A 246 2.08 -0.33 18.91
C ARG A 246 3.36 -0.91 18.30
N GLN A 247 3.31 -2.16 17.84
CA GLN A 247 4.43 -2.82 17.19
C GLN A 247 4.82 -2.11 15.89
N LEU A 248 3.83 -1.68 15.09
CA LEU A 248 4.04 -0.96 13.85
C LEU A 248 4.67 0.43 14.10
N ALA A 249 4.19 1.15 15.11
CA ALA A 249 4.76 2.43 15.52
C ALA A 249 6.21 2.30 15.99
N ALA A 250 6.57 1.19 16.64
CA ALA A 250 7.93 0.87 17.04
C ALA A 250 8.87 0.47 15.87
N GLY A 251 8.33 0.35 14.64
CA GLY A 251 9.13 0.03 13.45
C GLY A 251 9.45 -1.45 13.30
N GLY A 252 8.63 -2.34 13.84
CA GLY A 252 8.80 -3.79 13.71
C GLY A 252 8.65 -4.26 12.26
N ASN A 253 9.59 -5.06 11.77
CA ASN A 253 9.52 -5.70 10.45
C ASN A 253 8.64 -6.95 10.44
N VAL A 254 8.28 -7.47 11.61
CA VAL A 254 7.35 -8.58 11.81
C VAL A 254 6.42 -8.20 12.93
N LEU A 255 5.13 -8.27 12.68
CA LEU A 255 4.08 -8.04 13.68
C LEU A 255 3.45 -9.38 14.05
N ALA A 256 3.03 -9.51 15.29
CA ALA A 256 2.31 -10.70 15.76
C ALA A 256 0.97 -10.28 16.35
N ASP A 257 -0.08 -10.98 15.95
CA ASP A 257 -1.41 -10.96 16.57
C ASP A 257 -1.67 -12.35 17.21
N ALA A 258 -2.72 -12.45 18.01
CA ALA A 258 -3.14 -13.70 18.64
C ALA A 258 -3.37 -14.85 17.63
N LYS A 259 -3.65 -14.54 16.37
CA LYS A 259 -4.01 -15.51 15.32
C LYS A 259 -2.89 -15.80 14.31
N ASP A 260 -2.03 -14.82 13.99
CA ASP A 260 -1.04 -14.95 12.92
C ASP A 260 0.16 -14.03 13.15
N ARG A 261 1.21 -14.29 12.39
CA ARG A 261 2.36 -13.40 12.26
C ARG A 261 2.29 -12.72 10.90
N TYR A 262 2.66 -11.46 10.86
CA TYR A 262 2.61 -10.63 9.65
C TYR A 262 4.00 -10.11 9.32
N SER A 263 4.46 -10.38 8.12
CA SER A 263 5.63 -9.72 7.55
C SER A 263 5.25 -8.32 7.06
N VAL A 264 6.07 -7.33 7.36
CA VAL A 264 5.83 -5.92 7.05
C VAL A 264 6.67 -5.51 5.85
N VAL A 265 6.00 -4.97 4.82
CA VAL A 265 6.68 -4.27 3.74
C VAL A 265 6.17 -2.84 3.71
N SER A 266 7.08 -1.87 3.72
CA SER A 266 6.71 -0.46 3.78
C SER A 266 7.48 0.38 2.76
N LYS A 267 6.85 1.49 2.34
CA LYS A 267 7.47 2.50 1.49
C LYS A 267 7.06 3.88 1.96
N THR A 268 8.01 4.80 1.99
CA THR A 268 7.77 6.18 2.41
C THR A 268 7.40 7.05 1.21
N VAL A 269 6.37 7.87 1.38
CA VAL A 269 5.97 8.94 0.47
C VAL A 269 6.90 10.13 0.72
N SER A 270 7.76 10.43 -0.23
CA SER A 270 8.91 11.32 -0.02
C SER A 270 8.52 12.74 0.42
N ARG A 271 7.41 13.26 -0.07
CA ARG A 271 6.98 14.64 0.19
C ARG A 271 6.33 14.85 1.55
N SER A 272 5.47 13.93 1.95
CA SER A 272 4.69 14.03 3.20
C SER A 272 5.36 13.34 4.39
N GLY A 273 6.36 12.49 4.14
CA GLY A 273 6.90 11.59 5.15
C GLY A 273 5.94 10.47 5.56
N TRP A 274 4.79 10.37 4.91
CA TRP A 274 3.82 9.31 5.18
C TRP A 274 4.41 7.95 4.79
N GLN A 275 3.94 6.91 5.46
CA GLN A 275 4.40 5.55 5.21
C GLN A 275 3.24 4.67 4.76
N ILE A 276 3.40 4.05 3.59
CA ILE A 276 2.49 3.02 3.12
C ILE A 276 3.05 1.69 3.61
N VAL A 277 2.21 0.92 4.28
CA VAL A 277 2.58 -0.36 4.90
C VAL A 277 1.64 -1.43 4.42
N VAL A 278 2.20 -2.58 4.03
CA VAL A 278 1.41 -3.79 3.74
C VAL A 278 1.87 -4.90 4.67
N LEU A 279 0.92 -5.48 5.36
CA LEU A 279 1.06 -6.57 6.31
C LEU A 279 0.62 -7.87 5.62
N PHE A 280 1.53 -8.84 5.52
CA PHE A 280 1.27 -10.15 4.91
C PHE A 280 1.17 -11.21 6.00
N PRO A 281 0.04 -11.93 6.11
CA PRO A 281 -0.05 -13.03 7.06
C PRO A 281 0.84 -14.19 6.60
N GLU A 282 1.65 -14.73 7.50
CA GLU A 282 2.52 -15.88 7.19
C GLU A 282 1.70 -17.14 6.86
N SER A 283 0.52 -17.27 7.43
CA SER A 283 -0.42 -18.36 7.14
C SER A 283 -0.83 -18.42 5.66
N ALA A 284 -1.04 -17.27 5.01
CA ALA A 284 -1.41 -17.22 3.59
C ALA A 284 -0.28 -17.73 2.70
N ILE A 285 0.98 -17.46 3.04
CA ILE A 285 2.14 -17.98 2.33
C ILE A 285 2.27 -19.49 2.57
N LYS A 286 2.13 -19.93 3.83
CA LYS A 286 2.21 -21.35 4.19
C LYS A 286 1.13 -22.19 3.48
N SER A 287 -0.10 -21.73 3.44
CA SER A 287 -1.21 -22.47 2.80
C SER A 287 -1.01 -22.65 1.29
N GLN A 288 -0.44 -21.67 0.60
CA GLN A 288 -0.08 -21.81 -0.81
C GLN A 288 1.05 -22.84 -1.01
N LEU A 289 2.05 -22.82 -0.12
CA LEU A 289 3.17 -23.78 -0.16
C LEU A 289 2.72 -25.21 0.13
N GLU A 290 1.83 -25.41 1.11
CA GLU A 290 1.27 -26.73 1.42
C GLU A 290 0.53 -27.33 0.23
N ARG A 291 -0.26 -26.54 -0.49
CA ARG A 291 -0.95 -27.01 -1.70
C ARG A 291 0.03 -27.49 -2.77
N ILE A 292 1.09 -26.71 -3.03
CA ILE A 292 2.13 -27.06 -4.01
C ILE A 292 2.88 -28.32 -3.55
N TYR A 293 3.18 -28.43 -2.25
CA TYR A 293 3.83 -29.58 -1.66
C TYR A 293 3.02 -30.87 -1.89
N TRP A 294 1.73 -30.85 -1.57
CA TRP A 294 0.87 -32.02 -1.76
C TRP A 294 0.72 -32.42 -3.23
N VAL A 295 0.56 -31.46 -4.14
CA VAL A 295 0.53 -31.74 -5.58
C VAL A 295 1.85 -32.37 -6.03
N GLY A 296 2.99 -31.79 -5.65
CA GLY A 296 4.32 -32.35 -5.97
C GLY A 296 4.53 -33.74 -5.40
N PHE A 297 4.09 -33.98 -4.17
CA PHE A 297 4.14 -35.30 -3.52
C PHE A 297 3.32 -36.34 -4.28
N TYR A 298 2.06 -36.02 -4.64
CA TYR A 298 1.23 -36.96 -5.41
C TYR A 298 1.82 -37.28 -6.79
N VAL A 299 2.36 -36.28 -7.48
CA VAL A 299 3.05 -36.49 -8.77
C VAL A 299 4.27 -37.37 -8.61
N ALA A 300 5.09 -37.16 -7.59
CA ALA A 300 6.28 -37.99 -7.32
C ALA A 300 5.90 -39.43 -6.97
N VAL A 301 4.90 -39.64 -6.12
CA VAL A 301 4.42 -40.97 -5.74
C VAL A 301 3.83 -41.72 -6.95
N SER A 302 2.99 -41.07 -7.76
CA SER A 302 2.43 -41.69 -8.97
C SER A 302 3.52 -42.04 -9.99
N GLY A 303 4.49 -41.14 -10.18
CA GLY A 303 5.66 -41.44 -11.03
C GLY A 303 6.48 -42.62 -10.54
N LEU A 304 6.69 -42.72 -9.22
CA LEU A 304 7.39 -43.88 -8.62
C LEU A 304 6.62 -45.19 -8.83
N ILE A 305 5.30 -45.19 -8.69
CA ILE A 305 4.45 -46.38 -8.94
C ILE A 305 4.56 -46.82 -10.40
N VAL A 306 4.47 -45.91 -11.35
CA VAL A 306 4.62 -46.19 -12.78
C VAL A 306 6.00 -46.77 -13.08
N MET A 307 7.05 -46.17 -12.52
CA MET A 307 8.43 -46.69 -12.68
C MET A 307 8.62 -48.08 -12.07
N LEU A 308 8.02 -48.37 -10.92
CA LEU A 308 8.03 -49.69 -10.31
C LEU A 308 7.33 -50.74 -11.21
N LEU A 309 6.17 -50.40 -11.76
CA LEU A 309 5.44 -51.27 -12.68
C LEU A 309 6.28 -51.58 -13.94
N LEU A 310 6.88 -50.57 -14.52
CA LEU A 310 7.79 -50.71 -15.67
C LEU A 310 9.00 -51.59 -15.30
N TYR A 311 9.62 -51.35 -14.14
CA TYR A 311 10.73 -52.16 -13.64
C TYR A 311 10.35 -53.65 -13.51
N PHE A 312 9.21 -53.97 -12.89
CA PHE A 312 8.77 -55.36 -12.75
C PHE A 312 8.47 -56.01 -14.09
N THR A 313 7.88 -55.27 -15.02
CA THR A 313 7.57 -55.78 -16.37
C THR A 313 8.84 -56.07 -17.16
N VAL A 314 9.77 -55.10 -17.22
CA VAL A 314 11.05 -55.24 -17.92
C VAL A 314 11.93 -56.30 -17.25
N SER A 315 11.99 -56.36 -15.93
CA SER A 315 12.74 -57.38 -15.19
C SER A 315 12.22 -58.78 -15.45
N ARG A 316 10.90 -58.98 -15.55
CA ARG A 316 10.32 -60.27 -15.93
C ARG A 316 10.63 -60.63 -17.37
N TRP A 317 10.51 -59.66 -18.29
CA TRP A 317 10.76 -59.88 -19.71
C TRP A 317 12.23 -60.25 -19.98
N LEU A 318 13.19 -59.59 -19.35
CA LEU A 318 14.62 -59.88 -19.46
C LEU A 318 15.05 -61.19 -18.77
N THR A 319 14.51 -61.52 -17.59
CA THR A 319 14.98 -62.68 -16.81
C THR A 319 14.35 -63.99 -17.22
N ASN A 320 13.19 -63.97 -17.87
CA ASN A 320 12.51 -65.22 -18.30
C ASN A 320 13.29 -66.01 -19.40
N PRO A 321 13.84 -65.39 -20.46
CA PRO A 321 14.63 -66.14 -21.44
C PRO A 321 15.93 -66.65 -20.83
N PHE A 322 16.61 -65.93 -19.93
CA PHE A 322 17.80 -66.41 -19.25
C PHE A 322 17.53 -67.68 -18.38
N LYS A 323 16.39 -67.71 -17.69
CA LYS A 323 15.98 -68.89 -16.93
C LYS A 323 15.68 -70.11 -17.80
N LYS A 324 15.14 -69.86 -19.02
CA LYS A 324 14.92 -70.97 -20.01
C LYS A 324 16.25 -71.47 -20.54
N MET A 325 17.21 -70.63 -20.91
CA MET A 325 18.55 -71.02 -21.36
C MET A 325 19.31 -71.85 -20.29
N VAL A 326 19.36 -71.35 -19.06
CA VAL A 326 20.02 -72.07 -17.95
C VAL A 326 19.37 -73.38 -17.69
N ARG A 327 18.06 -73.53 -17.86
CA ARG A 327 17.34 -74.81 -17.69
C ARG A 327 17.66 -75.76 -18.83
N VAL A 328 17.76 -75.33 -20.06
CA VAL A 328 18.18 -76.13 -21.22
C VAL A 328 19.64 -76.56 -21.06
N MET A 329 20.55 -75.66 -20.71
CA MET A 329 21.95 -76.00 -20.44
C MET A 329 22.10 -77.03 -19.32
N LYS A 330 21.34 -76.96 -18.24
CA LYS A 330 21.35 -77.99 -17.18
C LYS A 330 20.79 -79.34 -17.62
N ARG A 331 19.85 -79.42 -18.59
CA ARG A 331 19.38 -80.66 -19.20
C ARG A 331 20.44 -81.28 -20.06
N VAL A 332 21.07 -80.51 -20.95
CA VAL A 332 22.17 -80.95 -21.79
C VAL A 332 23.34 -81.47 -20.94
N GLN A 333 23.63 -80.87 -19.79
CA GLN A 333 24.70 -81.29 -18.89
C GLN A 333 24.35 -82.53 -18.10
N ARG A 334 23.08 -82.94 -18.02
CA ARG A 334 22.62 -84.15 -17.35
C ARG A 334 22.43 -85.39 -18.34
N GLY A 335 22.65 -85.18 -19.66
CA GLY A 335 22.57 -86.22 -20.63
C GLY A 335 21.16 -86.67 -21.06
N ASP A 336 20.13 -85.74 -20.80
CA ASP A 336 18.77 -85.92 -21.28
C ASP A 336 18.51 -85.18 -22.59
#